data_abeddcd17a94bd02d0eba0b4aaec9416
#
_entry.id   abeddcd17a94bd02d0eba0b4aaec9416
#
_cell.length_a   1.000
_cell.length_b   1.000
_cell.length_c   1.000
_cell.angle_alpha   90.00
_cell.angle_beta   90.00
_cell.angle_gamma   90.00
#
_symmetry.space_group_name_H-M   'P 1'
#
loop_
_entity.id
_entity.type
_entity.pdbx_description
1 polymer ?
#
loop_
_entity_poly.entity_id
_entity_poly.type
_entity_poly.pdbx_seq_one_letter_code
_entity_poly.pdbx_strand_id
1 'polypeptide(L)'
;MRIIGGLTDLDGPKVNPLCRTRLYSHGHRTDRALLLLHGFTSCPQQFDALGKRFYDDGWNVLIPRYPRHGYTDRLNTSISELRTDHLIAVANQSATAAAGLGQHLTVAGLSLGGVLAGHLAQTHDSVERAVLIAPMFGLQGIPAPGMAALARLAYALPNFFIWWDPKFKDRRGPAHGYPRFATHAYAALFRTAGGVLSGARKARPKARDLAVITNAAEARLDNRFTYQLIEAWRCRGAEVSTYEFPASAHLPHDLIDPANEEQNIELAYPVVIRAIDGGDLQPGR
;
A
#
# COMPACT_ATOMS: atom_id res chain seq x y z
N MET A 1 0.08 -23.56 3.90
CA MET A 1 -0.43 -23.33 5.25
C MET A 1 0.59 -22.79 6.26
N ARG A 2 1.85 -23.31 6.37
CA ARG A 2 2.85 -22.81 7.36
C ARG A 2 3.20 -21.31 7.21
N ILE A 3 3.29 -20.76 6.00
CA ILE A 3 3.71 -19.36 5.78
C ILE A 3 2.60 -18.37 6.17
N ILE A 4 1.33 -18.74 5.98
CA ILE A 4 0.19 -17.91 6.45
C ILE A 4 0.13 -17.92 7.98
N GLY A 5 0.43 -19.05 8.63
CA GLY A 5 0.58 -19.12 10.08
C GLY A 5 1.53 -18.06 10.64
N GLY A 6 2.71 -17.88 10.03
CA GLY A 6 3.67 -16.86 10.47
C GLY A 6 3.17 -15.41 10.34
N LEU A 7 2.22 -15.11 9.44
CA LEU A 7 1.58 -13.80 9.34
C LEU A 7 0.50 -13.62 10.42
N THR A 8 -0.28 -14.65 10.71
CA THR A 8 -1.33 -14.63 11.75
C THR A 8 -0.77 -14.69 13.16
N ASP A 9 0.44 -15.25 13.35
CA ASP A 9 1.13 -15.24 14.65
C ASP A 9 1.45 -13.83 15.16
N LEU A 10 1.47 -12.84 14.24
CA LEU A 10 1.58 -11.43 14.61
C LEU A 10 0.28 -10.86 15.23
N ASP A 11 -0.85 -11.57 15.12
CA ASP A 11 -2.17 -11.11 15.54
C ASP A 11 -2.46 -11.48 17.02
N GLY A 12 -1.63 -10.97 17.92
CA GLY A 12 -1.77 -11.17 19.37
C GLY A 12 -2.98 -10.44 19.99
N PRO A 13 -3.20 -10.59 21.30
CA PRO A 13 -4.40 -10.09 22.00
C PRO A 13 -4.54 -8.56 22.02
N LYS A 14 -3.46 -7.83 21.76
CA LYS A 14 -3.48 -6.35 21.67
C LYS A 14 -3.93 -5.84 20.30
N VAL A 15 -4.08 -6.70 19.30
CA VAL A 15 -4.51 -6.32 17.97
C VAL A 15 -6.01 -6.14 17.94
N ASN A 16 -6.48 -5.03 17.38
CA ASN A 16 -7.89 -4.80 17.11
C ASN A 16 -8.43 -5.93 16.23
N PRO A 17 -9.53 -6.61 16.60
CA PRO A 17 -10.09 -7.69 15.80
C PRO A 17 -10.33 -7.33 14.32
N LEU A 18 -10.70 -6.08 14.03
CA LEU A 18 -10.88 -5.56 12.67
C LEU A 18 -9.55 -5.48 11.88
N CYS A 19 -8.42 -5.40 12.60
CA CYS A 19 -7.11 -5.20 12.00
C CYS A 19 -6.28 -6.48 11.86
N ARG A 20 -6.82 -7.64 12.18
CA ARG A 20 -6.13 -8.91 12.00
C ARG A 20 -5.89 -9.20 10.53
N THR A 21 -4.82 -9.92 10.24
CA THR A 21 -4.56 -10.47 8.90
C THR A 21 -5.78 -11.23 8.40
N ARG A 22 -6.21 -10.96 7.16
CA ARG A 22 -7.38 -11.59 6.56
C ARG A 22 -6.97 -12.51 5.44
N LEU A 23 -7.57 -13.66 5.43
CA LEU A 23 -7.49 -14.63 4.35
C LEU A 23 -8.92 -14.99 3.92
N TYR A 24 -9.29 -14.60 2.71
CA TYR A 24 -10.46 -15.12 2.03
C TYR A 24 -10.01 -16.25 1.11
N SER A 25 -10.45 -17.46 1.36
CA SER A 25 -9.97 -18.65 0.64
C SER A 25 -11.11 -19.61 0.33
N HIS A 26 -11.12 -20.11 -0.91
CA HIS A 26 -12.03 -21.18 -1.37
C HIS A 26 -11.58 -22.58 -0.92
N GLY A 27 -10.54 -22.69 -0.09
CA GLY A 27 -10.02 -23.96 0.41
C GLY A 27 -9.11 -24.70 -0.56
N HIS A 28 -8.93 -24.20 -1.76
CA HIS A 28 -8.02 -24.70 -2.78
C HIS A 28 -7.32 -23.57 -3.53
N ARG A 29 -6.30 -23.90 -4.30
CA ARG A 29 -5.60 -22.94 -5.16
C ARG A 29 -6.51 -22.56 -6.34
N THR A 30 -6.81 -21.28 -6.49
CA THR A 30 -7.63 -20.73 -7.56
C THR A 30 -6.80 -20.36 -8.80
N ASP A 31 -7.45 -19.97 -9.88
CA ASP A 31 -6.76 -19.39 -11.04
C ASP A 31 -6.02 -18.11 -10.64
N ARG A 32 -6.68 -17.24 -9.89
CA ARG A 32 -6.15 -15.94 -9.51
C ARG A 32 -6.08 -15.77 -7.99
N ALA A 33 -4.97 -15.19 -7.50
CA ALA A 33 -4.80 -14.74 -6.12
C ALA A 33 -4.50 -13.25 -6.05
N LEU A 34 -5.00 -12.61 -5.01
CA LEU A 34 -4.82 -11.18 -4.76
C LEU A 34 -4.16 -10.94 -3.41
N LEU A 35 -3.07 -10.19 -3.41
CA LEU A 35 -2.43 -9.65 -2.22
C LEU A 35 -2.76 -8.16 -2.10
N LEU A 36 -3.47 -7.76 -1.05
CA LEU A 36 -3.85 -6.38 -0.78
C LEU A 36 -3.00 -5.78 0.35
N LEU A 37 -2.34 -4.68 0.08
CA LEU A 37 -1.36 -4.04 0.96
C LEU A 37 -1.89 -2.68 1.43
N HIS A 38 -2.21 -2.58 2.72
CA HIS A 38 -2.83 -1.38 3.31
C HIS A 38 -1.89 -0.18 3.43
N GLY A 39 -2.45 1.01 3.63
CA GLY A 39 -1.72 2.25 3.82
C GLY A 39 -1.01 2.36 5.17
N PHE A 40 -0.12 3.35 5.28
CA PHE A 40 0.57 3.69 6.52
C PHE A 40 -0.44 4.13 7.58
N THR A 41 -0.25 3.70 8.83
CA THR A 41 -1.15 3.90 9.97
C THR A 41 -2.54 3.28 9.86
N SER A 42 -2.85 2.59 8.76
CA SER A 42 -4.07 1.81 8.57
C SER A 42 -3.86 0.33 8.92
N CYS A 43 -4.76 -0.56 8.51
CA CYS A 43 -4.70 -1.98 8.76
C CYS A 43 -5.53 -2.76 7.71
N PRO A 44 -5.58 -4.11 7.74
CA PRO A 44 -6.33 -4.91 6.77
C PRO A 44 -7.79 -4.51 6.55
N GLN A 45 -8.45 -3.91 7.56
CA GLN A 45 -9.83 -3.42 7.43
C GLN A 45 -9.99 -2.44 6.26
N GLN A 46 -8.97 -1.66 5.93
CA GLN A 46 -9.00 -0.69 4.82
C GLN A 46 -9.37 -1.34 3.48
N PHE A 47 -8.93 -2.55 3.25
CA PHE A 47 -9.18 -3.30 2.01
C PHE A 47 -10.26 -4.37 2.13
N ASP A 48 -10.92 -4.50 3.28
CA ASP A 48 -11.84 -5.60 3.55
C ASP A 48 -12.98 -5.70 2.54
N ALA A 49 -13.65 -4.59 2.27
CA ALA A 49 -14.77 -4.55 1.32
C ALA A 49 -14.33 -4.91 -0.10
N LEU A 50 -13.20 -4.36 -0.55
CA LEU A 50 -12.65 -4.67 -1.87
C LEU A 50 -12.17 -6.13 -1.94
N GLY A 51 -11.50 -6.61 -0.89
CA GLY A 51 -11.01 -7.99 -0.81
C GLY A 51 -12.14 -9.01 -0.85
N LYS A 52 -13.23 -8.74 -0.12
CA LYS A 52 -14.42 -9.58 -0.14
C LYS A 52 -15.03 -9.65 -1.54
N ARG A 53 -15.10 -8.54 -2.27
CA ARG A 53 -15.61 -8.52 -3.62
C ARG A 53 -14.81 -9.45 -4.55
N PHE A 54 -13.47 -9.38 -4.53
CA PHE A 54 -12.63 -10.29 -5.32
C PHE A 54 -12.78 -11.76 -4.91
N TYR A 55 -12.97 -12.00 -3.60
CA TYR A 55 -13.29 -13.35 -3.14
C TYR A 55 -14.61 -13.85 -3.71
N ASP A 56 -15.67 -13.03 -3.68
CA ASP A 56 -16.98 -13.38 -4.25
C ASP A 56 -16.88 -13.62 -5.78
N ASP A 57 -15.91 -12.98 -6.47
CA ASP A 57 -15.57 -13.18 -7.88
C ASP A 57 -14.60 -14.35 -8.12
N GLY A 58 -14.37 -15.22 -7.13
CA GLY A 58 -13.63 -16.48 -7.26
C GLY A 58 -12.12 -16.39 -7.03
N TRP A 59 -11.59 -15.27 -6.52
CA TRP A 59 -10.19 -15.14 -6.16
C TRP A 59 -9.93 -15.60 -4.73
N ASN A 60 -8.73 -16.14 -4.47
CA ASN A 60 -8.23 -16.17 -3.10
C ASN A 60 -7.56 -14.83 -2.77
N VAL A 61 -7.86 -14.27 -1.59
CA VAL A 61 -7.37 -12.92 -1.21
C VAL A 61 -6.66 -12.96 0.13
N LEU A 62 -5.45 -12.39 0.18
CA LEU A 62 -4.68 -12.18 1.41
C LEU A 62 -4.51 -10.70 1.68
N ILE A 63 -4.85 -10.25 2.90
CA ILE A 63 -4.66 -8.87 3.37
C ILE A 63 -3.84 -8.95 4.67
N PRO A 64 -2.51 -8.87 4.60
CA PRO A 64 -1.65 -9.00 5.77
C PRO A 64 -1.68 -7.75 6.64
N ARG A 65 -1.62 -7.92 7.96
CA ARG A 65 -1.32 -6.84 8.89
C ARG A 65 0.20 -6.62 8.96
N TYR A 66 0.62 -5.39 8.88
CA TYR A 66 2.05 -5.07 9.06
C TYR A 66 2.45 -5.07 10.54
N PRO A 67 3.72 -5.35 10.85
CA PRO A 67 4.24 -5.17 12.19
C PRO A 67 3.94 -3.76 12.73
N ARG A 68 3.60 -3.67 14.01
CA ARG A 68 3.33 -2.40 14.70
C ARG A 68 2.07 -1.64 14.25
N HIS A 69 1.24 -2.20 13.35
CA HIS A 69 -0.04 -1.64 12.93
C HIS A 69 -1.22 -2.34 13.59
N GLY A 70 -2.38 -1.67 13.60
CA GLY A 70 -3.66 -2.28 13.93
C GLY A 70 -3.86 -2.66 15.40
N TYR A 71 -3.18 -2.06 16.36
CA TYR A 71 -3.45 -2.27 17.77
C TYR A 71 -4.75 -1.58 18.22
N THR A 72 -5.42 -2.16 19.24
CA THR A 72 -6.66 -1.63 19.82
C THR A 72 -6.43 -0.22 20.39
N ASP A 73 -5.32 -0.01 21.10
CA ASP A 73 -4.89 1.33 21.49
C ASP A 73 -4.34 2.07 20.28
N ARG A 74 -5.15 2.96 19.70
CA ARG A 74 -4.78 3.80 18.54
C ARG A 74 -3.71 4.84 18.86
N LEU A 75 -3.48 5.14 20.14
CA LEU A 75 -2.47 6.10 20.60
C LEU A 75 -1.19 5.43 21.09
N ASN A 76 -1.07 4.11 20.95
CA ASN A 76 0.13 3.38 21.32
C ASN A 76 1.38 3.95 20.60
N THR A 77 2.55 3.69 21.17
CA THR A 77 3.82 4.19 20.65
C THR A 77 4.60 3.18 19.81
N SER A 78 4.11 1.96 19.68
CA SER A 78 4.83 0.83 19.04
C SER A 78 5.18 1.11 17.59
N ILE A 79 4.40 1.93 16.88
CA ILE A 79 4.70 2.27 15.48
C ILE A 79 6.05 2.99 15.33
N SER A 80 6.58 3.61 16.38
CA SER A 80 7.91 4.25 16.34
C SER A 80 9.04 3.26 16.11
N GLU A 81 8.81 1.98 16.39
CA GLU A 81 9.77 0.90 16.19
C GLU A 81 9.71 0.29 14.79
N LEU A 82 8.83 0.78 13.92
CA LEU A 82 8.73 0.31 12.55
C LEU A 82 9.99 0.69 11.76
N ARG A 83 10.55 -0.29 11.03
CA ARG A 83 11.76 -0.12 10.24
C ARG A 83 11.55 -0.62 8.82
N THR A 84 12.43 -0.18 7.93
CA THR A 84 12.44 -0.58 6.51
C THR A 84 12.52 -2.10 6.34
N ASP A 85 13.36 -2.78 7.12
CA ASP A 85 13.50 -4.24 7.08
C ASP A 85 12.21 -4.97 7.48
N HIS A 86 11.46 -4.44 8.45
CA HIS A 86 10.15 -4.99 8.82
C HIS A 86 9.15 -4.90 7.66
N LEU A 87 9.13 -3.76 6.96
CA LEU A 87 8.24 -3.54 5.81
C LEU A 87 8.58 -4.47 4.64
N ILE A 88 9.86 -4.58 4.31
CA ILE A 88 10.34 -5.46 3.24
C ILE A 88 10.07 -6.93 3.59
N ALA A 89 10.35 -7.33 4.84
CA ALA A 89 10.14 -8.71 5.28
C ALA A 89 8.66 -9.12 5.18
N VAL A 90 7.74 -8.29 5.71
CA VAL A 90 6.31 -8.61 5.66
C VAL A 90 5.77 -8.62 4.23
N ALA A 91 6.24 -7.72 3.36
CA ALA A 91 5.84 -7.71 1.95
C ALA A 91 6.26 -9.01 1.25
N ASN A 92 7.54 -9.41 1.37
CA ASN A 92 8.07 -10.62 0.74
C ASN A 92 7.40 -11.90 1.30
N GLN A 93 7.22 -12.00 2.62
CA GLN A 93 6.53 -13.13 3.25
C GLN A 93 5.08 -13.23 2.75
N SER A 94 4.38 -12.10 2.65
CA SER A 94 3.00 -12.06 2.18
C SER A 94 2.89 -12.44 0.71
N ALA A 95 3.81 -11.97 -0.15
CA ALA A 95 3.83 -12.35 -1.56
C ALA A 95 4.12 -13.85 -1.74
N THR A 96 5.06 -14.40 -0.96
CA THR A 96 5.34 -15.85 -0.97
C THR A 96 4.12 -16.66 -0.52
N ALA A 97 3.40 -16.21 0.52
CA ALA A 97 2.17 -16.85 0.97
C ALA A 97 1.06 -16.77 -0.08
N ALA A 98 0.85 -15.59 -0.66
CA ALA A 98 -0.19 -15.35 -1.66
C ALA A 98 0.06 -16.12 -2.97
N ALA A 99 1.32 -16.31 -3.37
CA ALA A 99 1.67 -17.12 -4.54
C ALA A 99 1.23 -18.60 -4.42
N GLY A 100 1.09 -19.11 -3.20
CA GLY A 100 0.53 -20.43 -2.96
C GLY A 100 -0.99 -20.53 -3.11
N LEU A 101 -1.70 -19.38 -3.17
CA LEU A 101 -3.15 -19.31 -3.18
C LEU A 101 -3.76 -19.32 -4.59
N GLY A 102 -3.01 -18.94 -5.62
CA GLY A 102 -3.49 -18.90 -7.01
C GLY A 102 -2.40 -19.24 -8.02
N GLN A 103 -2.81 -19.46 -9.28
CA GLN A 103 -1.86 -19.67 -10.37
C GLN A 103 -1.21 -18.33 -10.77
N HIS A 104 -2.00 -17.26 -10.81
CA HIS A 104 -1.61 -15.90 -11.18
C HIS A 104 -1.73 -14.98 -9.96
N LEU A 105 -0.63 -14.37 -9.54
CA LEU A 105 -0.61 -13.45 -8.40
C LEU A 105 -0.65 -12.00 -8.84
N THR A 106 -1.71 -11.30 -8.45
CA THR A 106 -1.80 -9.83 -8.49
C THR A 106 -1.52 -9.25 -7.10
N VAL A 107 -0.73 -8.20 -7.04
CA VAL A 107 -0.50 -7.41 -5.82
C VAL A 107 -1.04 -6.02 -6.02
N ALA A 108 -1.89 -5.54 -5.12
CA ALA A 108 -2.37 -4.17 -5.13
C ALA A 108 -2.13 -3.50 -3.77
N GLY A 109 -1.82 -2.21 -3.76
CA GLY A 109 -1.58 -1.52 -2.50
C GLY A 109 -1.80 -0.02 -2.58
N LEU A 110 -2.28 0.55 -1.47
CA LEU A 110 -2.54 1.97 -1.31
C LEU A 110 -1.40 2.65 -0.54
N SER A 111 -0.94 3.80 -1.00
CA SER A 111 0.00 4.64 -0.25
C SER A 111 1.31 3.91 0.10
N LEU A 112 1.61 3.62 1.37
CA LEU A 112 2.70 2.71 1.77
C LEU A 112 2.55 1.35 1.08
N GLY A 113 1.33 0.80 1.05
CA GLY A 113 1.05 -0.45 0.34
C GLY A 113 1.40 -0.38 -1.14
N GLY A 114 1.19 0.79 -1.79
CA GLY A 114 1.62 1.05 -3.17
C GLY A 114 3.15 1.04 -3.32
N VAL A 115 3.89 1.56 -2.33
CA VAL A 115 5.36 1.47 -2.30
C VAL A 115 5.80 0.01 -2.17
N LEU A 116 5.14 -0.78 -1.31
CA LEU A 116 5.45 -2.20 -1.13
C LEU A 116 5.06 -3.03 -2.37
N ALA A 117 3.95 -2.71 -3.03
CA ALA A 117 3.59 -3.31 -4.32
C ALA A 117 4.67 -3.02 -5.38
N GLY A 118 5.18 -1.78 -5.43
CA GLY A 118 6.31 -1.40 -6.29
C GLY A 118 7.60 -2.16 -5.95
N HIS A 119 7.89 -2.39 -4.67
CA HIS A 119 9.02 -3.24 -4.24
C HIS A 119 8.85 -4.65 -4.76
N LEU A 120 7.69 -5.27 -4.55
CA LEU A 120 7.40 -6.63 -4.99
C LEU A 120 7.42 -6.76 -6.51
N ALA A 121 6.90 -5.76 -7.23
CA ALA A 121 6.97 -5.72 -8.69
C ALA A 121 8.41 -5.80 -9.22
N GLN A 122 9.37 -5.20 -8.50
CA GLN A 122 10.77 -5.22 -8.88
C GLN A 122 11.52 -6.49 -8.48
N THR A 123 11.14 -7.12 -7.36
CA THR A 123 12.00 -8.09 -6.69
C THR A 123 11.43 -9.49 -6.57
N HIS A 124 10.13 -9.68 -6.70
CA HIS A 124 9.47 -10.96 -6.42
C HIS A 124 9.02 -11.67 -7.71
N ASP A 125 9.58 -12.84 -8.00
CA ASP A 125 9.37 -13.57 -9.26
C ASP A 125 7.92 -14.06 -9.45
N SER A 126 7.20 -14.31 -8.37
CA SER A 126 5.82 -14.81 -8.44
C SER A 126 4.78 -13.72 -8.67
N VAL A 127 5.15 -12.44 -8.65
CA VAL A 127 4.22 -11.34 -8.90
C VAL A 127 4.12 -11.10 -10.39
N GLU A 128 2.95 -11.40 -10.97
CA GLU A 128 2.70 -11.19 -12.39
C GLU A 128 2.20 -9.77 -12.67
N ARG A 129 1.29 -9.29 -11.83
CA ARG A 129 0.70 -7.96 -11.92
C ARG A 129 0.90 -7.18 -10.63
N ALA A 130 1.23 -5.89 -10.74
CA ALA A 130 1.29 -4.98 -9.59
C ALA A 130 0.49 -3.70 -9.86
N VAL A 131 -0.38 -3.33 -8.91
CA VAL A 131 -1.22 -2.14 -8.96
C VAL A 131 -0.85 -1.20 -7.81
N LEU A 132 -0.30 -0.05 -8.15
CA LEU A 132 0.08 0.97 -7.19
C LEU A 132 -1.01 2.03 -7.14
N ILE A 133 -1.67 2.19 -5.99
CA ILE A 133 -2.79 3.12 -5.78
C ILE A 133 -2.31 4.27 -4.91
N ALA A 134 -2.33 5.50 -5.43
CA ALA A 134 -1.84 6.71 -4.76
C ALA A 134 -0.55 6.46 -3.95
N PRO A 135 0.52 5.90 -4.55
CA PRO A 135 1.68 5.41 -3.82
C PRO A 135 2.50 6.54 -3.21
N MET A 136 2.95 6.37 -1.96
CA MET A 136 3.64 7.40 -1.19
C MET A 136 5.15 7.41 -1.48
N PHE A 137 5.57 7.96 -2.62
CA PHE A 137 6.99 8.08 -2.99
C PHE A 137 7.65 9.39 -2.54
N GLY A 138 6.89 10.44 -2.31
CA GLY A 138 7.42 11.73 -1.88
C GLY A 138 6.35 12.66 -1.34
N LEU A 139 6.79 13.74 -0.70
CA LEU A 139 5.93 14.76 -0.08
C LEU A 139 5.91 16.04 -0.92
N GLN A 140 4.78 16.73 -0.91
CA GLN A 140 4.64 18.06 -1.51
C GLN A 140 5.70 19.03 -0.96
N GLY A 141 6.31 19.78 -1.87
CA GLY A 141 7.27 20.82 -1.50
C GLY A 141 8.69 20.33 -1.15
N ILE A 142 8.93 19.00 -1.11
CA ILE A 142 10.26 18.45 -0.76
C ILE A 142 10.88 17.77 -2.00
N PRO A 143 12.00 18.29 -2.55
CA PRO A 143 12.66 17.66 -3.69
C PRO A 143 13.34 16.34 -3.29
N ALA A 144 13.66 15.47 -4.27
CA ALA A 144 14.19 14.13 -4.04
C ALA A 144 15.45 14.09 -3.13
N PRO A 145 16.46 14.95 -3.27
CA PRO A 145 17.58 14.99 -2.33
C PRO A 145 17.14 15.34 -0.91
N GLY A 146 16.14 16.22 -0.77
CA GLY A 146 15.54 16.62 0.51
C GLY A 146 14.81 15.46 1.18
N MET A 147 14.13 14.60 0.44
CA MET A 147 13.47 13.41 0.99
C MET A 147 14.46 12.44 1.65
N ALA A 148 15.60 12.19 0.99
CA ALA A 148 16.66 11.35 1.55
C ALA A 148 17.31 11.97 2.80
N ALA A 149 17.54 13.29 2.77
CA ALA A 149 18.08 14.04 3.91
C ALA A 149 17.08 14.05 5.08
N LEU A 150 15.80 14.28 4.82
CA LEU A 150 14.74 14.25 5.85
C LEU A 150 14.65 12.87 6.52
N ALA A 151 14.69 11.80 5.77
CA ALA A 151 14.65 10.44 6.31
C ALA A 151 15.89 10.13 7.20
N ARG A 152 17.08 10.64 6.84
CA ARG A 152 18.30 10.50 7.65
C ARG A 152 18.21 11.32 8.93
N LEU A 153 17.77 12.58 8.82
CA LEU A 153 17.63 13.49 9.94
C LEU A 153 16.59 12.97 10.94
N ALA A 154 15.47 12.44 10.46
CA ALA A 154 14.45 11.87 11.33
C ALA A 154 14.98 10.75 12.22
N TYR A 155 15.92 9.92 11.72
CA TYR A 155 16.57 8.90 12.57
C TYR A 155 17.64 9.45 13.52
N ALA A 156 18.25 10.61 13.21
CA ALA A 156 19.25 11.23 14.08
C ALA A 156 18.62 12.00 15.23
N LEU A 157 17.35 12.37 15.12
CA LEU A 157 16.59 13.11 16.13
C LEU A 157 15.75 12.14 16.98
N PRO A 158 15.35 12.54 18.20
CA PRO A 158 14.34 11.81 18.97
C PRO A 158 13.06 11.61 18.17
N ASN A 159 12.39 10.49 18.39
CA ASN A 159 11.11 10.24 17.72
C ASN A 159 10.03 11.19 18.25
N PHE A 160 9.23 11.74 17.31
CA PHE A 160 8.06 12.55 17.59
C PHE A 160 6.81 11.92 17.00
N PHE A 161 5.65 12.20 17.59
CA PHE A 161 4.36 11.83 17.06
C PHE A 161 3.67 13.05 16.46
N ILE A 162 3.25 12.94 15.20
CA ILE A 162 2.59 13.99 14.44
C ILE A 162 1.17 13.53 14.12
N TRP A 163 0.19 14.38 14.38
CA TRP A 163 -1.20 14.13 14.07
C TRP A 163 -1.47 14.30 12.57
N TRP A 164 -2.24 13.38 11.98
CA TRP A 164 -2.71 13.53 10.61
C TRP A 164 -3.58 14.77 10.45
N ASP A 165 -4.44 15.03 11.43
CA ASP A 165 -5.22 16.23 11.56
C ASP A 165 -4.97 16.88 12.95
N PRO A 166 -4.16 17.93 13.03
CA PRO A 166 -3.87 18.57 14.33
C PRO A 166 -5.09 19.21 15.00
N LYS A 167 -6.13 19.57 14.21
CA LYS A 167 -7.35 20.22 14.71
C LYS A 167 -8.28 19.23 15.39
N PHE A 168 -8.51 18.09 14.76
CA PHE A 168 -9.47 17.07 15.24
C PHE A 168 -8.78 15.92 15.98
N LYS A 169 -7.47 15.73 15.79
CA LYS A 169 -6.65 14.71 16.43
C LYS A 169 -7.24 13.30 16.24
N ASP A 170 -7.62 12.64 17.33
CA ASP A 170 -8.17 11.28 17.35
C ASP A 170 -9.68 11.20 17.11
N ARG A 171 -10.34 12.35 16.95
CA ARG A 171 -11.79 12.41 16.72
C ARG A 171 -12.18 12.22 15.26
N ARG A 172 -11.22 12.18 14.34
CA ARG A 172 -11.45 12.05 12.91
C ARG A 172 -10.72 10.85 12.33
N GLY A 173 -11.24 10.35 11.21
CA GLY A 173 -10.72 9.23 10.44
C GLY A 173 -11.22 7.87 10.95
N PRO A 174 -10.93 6.80 10.20
CA PRO A 174 -11.42 5.46 10.50
C PRO A 174 -11.03 4.98 11.90
N ALA A 175 -11.96 4.34 12.60
CA ALA A 175 -11.74 3.86 13.97
C ALA A 175 -10.62 2.79 14.06
N HIS A 176 -10.30 2.14 12.96
CA HIS A 176 -9.22 1.14 12.87
C HIS A 176 -7.85 1.73 12.49
N GLY A 177 -7.78 3.01 12.07
CA GLY A 177 -6.55 3.69 11.73
C GLY A 177 -5.92 4.43 12.92
N TYR A 178 -4.60 4.62 12.89
CA TYR A 178 -3.93 5.47 13.87
C TYR A 178 -4.08 6.94 13.48
N PRO A 179 -4.49 7.82 14.39
CA PRO A 179 -4.72 9.24 14.11
C PRO A 179 -3.41 10.04 14.06
N ARG A 180 -2.27 9.41 14.39
CA ARG A 180 -0.94 10.01 14.40
C ARG A 180 0.12 9.02 13.94
N PHE A 181 1.25 9.53 13.50
CA PHE A 181 2.38 8.73 13.08
C PHE A 181 3.67 9.14 13.80
N ALA A 182 4.60 8.20 13.89
CA ALA A 182 5.94 8.41 14.43
C ALA A 182 6.90 8.87 13.31
N THR A 183 7.74 9.84 13.58
CA THR A 183 8.73 10.36 12.60
C THR A 183 9.71 9.27 12.14
N HIS A 184 10.13 8.37 13.04
CA HIS A 184 11.00 7.23 12.67
C HIS A 184 10.31 6.26 11.71
N ALA A 185 9.03 5.93 11.95
CA ALA A 185 8.27 5.06 11.05
C ALA A 185 8.05 5.73 9.68
N TYR A 186 7.83 7.03 9.68
CA TYR A 186 7.68 7.80 8.44
C TYR A 186 9.00 7.82 7.64
N ALA A 187 10.14 7.94 8.33
CA ALA A 187 11.46 7.81 7.72
C ALA A 187 11.71 6.40 7.15
N ALA A 188 11.26 5.33 7.85
CA ALA A 188 11.33 3.96 7.34
C ALA A 188 10.57 3.80 6.02
N LEU A 189 9.38 4.38 5.91
CA LEU A 189 8.58 4.42 4.70
C LEU A 189 9.37 5.09 3.55
N PHE A 190 9.90 6.30 3.75
CA PHE A 190 10.62 7.01 2.68
C PHE A 190 11.95 6.36 2.30
N ARG A 191 12.60 5.66 3.21
CA ARG A 191 13.77 4.82 2.86
C ARG A 191 13.34 3.65 1.97
N THR A 192 12.20 3.02 2.25
CA THR A 192 11.64 1.97 1.40
C THR A 192 11.31 2.54 0.00
N ALA A 193 10.60 3.67 -0.05
CA ALA A 193 10.26 4.36 -1.30
C ALA A 193 11.51 4.73 -2.13
N GLY A 194 12.54 5.28 -1.47
CA GLY A 194 13.82 5.60 -2.11
C GLY A 194 14.53 4.36 -2.66
N GLY A 195 14.44 3.24 -1.96
CA GLY A 195 14.94 1.94 -2.43
C GLY A 195 14.25 1.48 -3.72
N VAL A 196 12.92 1.61 -3.79
CA VAL A 196 12.13 1.27 -5.00
C VAL A 196 12.51 2.17 -6.16
N LEU A 197 12.55 3.50 -5.96
CA LEU A 197 12.98 4.46 -7.00
C LEU A 197 14.40 4.19 -7.51
N SER A 198 15.32 3.84 -6.61
CA SER A 198 16.69 3.49 -6.98
C SER A 198 16.74 2.18 -7.77
N GLY A 199 15.97 1.17 -7.38
CA GLY A 199 15.86 -0.12 -8.07
C GLY A 199 15.32 0.03 -9.47
N ALA A 200 14.26 0.83 -9.65
CA ALA A 200 13.63 1.10 -10.95
C ALA A 200 14.59 1.68 -11.99
N ARG A 201 15.54 2.51 -11.53
CA ARG A 201 16.57 3.09 -12.41
C ARG A 201 17.64 2.07 -12.84
N LYS A 202 17.78 0.95 -12.13
CA LYS A 202 18.84 -0.04 -12.36
C LYS A 202 18.39 -1.22 -13.21
N ALA A 203 17.16 -1.69 -13.05
CA ALA A 203 16.67 -2.90 -13.68
C ALA A 203 15.19 -2.78 -14.08
N ARG A 204 14.79 -3.58 -15.06
CA ARG A 204 13.40 -3.81 -15.40
C ARG A 204 12.70 -4.50 -14.22
N PRO A 205 11.44 -4.14 -13.88
CA PRO A 205 10.66 -4.88 -12.90
C PRO A 205 10.44 -6.32 -13.35
N LYS A 206 10.28 -7.24 -12.38
CA LYS A 206 9.99 -8.64 -12.64
C LYS A 206 8.52 -8.87 -13.01
N ALA A 207 7.62 -8.10 -12.41
CA ALA A 207 6.21 -8.12 -12.79
C ALA A 207 6.05 -7.72 -14.26
N ARG A 208 5.21 -8.47 -14.97
CA ARG A 208 4.95 -8.24 -16.40
C ARG A 208 4.00 -7.08 -16.61
N ASP A 209 2.98 -7.01 -15.76
CA ASP A 209 1.90 -6.04 -15.86
C ASP A 209 1.96 -5.06 -14.71
N LEU A 210 2.01 -3.79 -15.04
CA LEU A 210 2.10 -2.70 -14.08
C LEU A 210 0.98 -1.70 -14.31
N ALA A 211 0.26 -1.37 -13.23
CA ALA A 211 -0.75 -0.33 -13.23
C ALA A 211 -0.47 0.68 -12.12
N VAL A 212 -0.59 1.95 -12.41
CA VAL A 212 -0.40 3.02 -11.43
C VAL A 212 -1.59 3.97 -11.47
N ILE A 213 -2.24 4.13 -10.35
CA ILE A 213 -3.38 5.03 -10.16
C ILE A 213 -2.93 6.19 -9.28
N THR A 214 -3.06 7.42 -9.77
CA THR A 214 -2.79 8.65 -9.03
C THR A 214 -4.06 9.47 -8.83
N ASN A 215 -3.98 10.46 -7.95
CA ASN A 215 -5.06 11.40 -7.66
C ASN A 215 -4.53 12.82 -7.82
N ALA A 216 -5.07 13.59 -8.76
CA ALA A 216 -4.65 14.97 -8.99
C ALA A 216 -5.09 15.94 -7.87
N ALA A 217 -6.07 15.55 -7.04
CA ALA A 217 -6.49 16.30 -5.85
C ALA A 217 -5.57 16.07 -4.64
N GLU A 218 -4.51 15.24 -4.77
CA GLU A 218 -3.61 14.91 -3.67
C GLU A 218 -2.87 16.14 -3.14
N ALA A 219 -3.09 16.45 -1.86
CA ALA A 219 -2.52 17.64 -1.24
C ALA A 219 -1.26 17.36 -0.41
N ARG A 220 -0.98 16.10 -0.07
CA ARG A 220 0.13 15.71 0.82
C ARG A 220 1.28 15.07 0.07
N LEU A 221 0.96 14.26 -0.93
CA LEU A 221 1.94 13.53 -1.73
C LEU A 221 2.28 14.29 -3.01
N ASP A 222 3.49 14.12 -3.43
CA ASP A 222 3.97 14.67 -4.70
C ASP A 222 3.98 13.57 -5.78
N ASN A 223 2.99 13.58 -6.64
CA ASN A 223 2.86 12.61 -7.73
C ASN A 223 4.04 12.63 -8.70
N ARG A 224 4.86 13.70 -8.72
CA ARG A 224 6.09 13.75 -9.56
C ARG A 224 7.05 12.61 -9.26
N PHE A 225 7.13 12.15 -8.01
CA PHE A 225 7.96 10.98 -7.66
C PHE A 225 7.39 9.67 -8.24
N THR A 226 6.07 9.55 -8.26
CA THR A 226 5.39 8.42 -8.91
C THR A 226 5.62 8.42 -10.41
N TYR A 227 5.55 9.59 -11.05
CA TYR A 227 5.88 9.72 -12.48
C TYR A 227 7.34 9.39 -12.78
N GLN A 228 8.28 9.77 -11.90
CA GLN A 228 9.69 9.37 -12.03
C GLN A 228 9.87 7.85 -11.95
N LEU A 229 9.10 7.15 -11.11
CA LEU A 229 9.09 5.69 -11.06
C LEU A 229 8.59 5.09 -12.37
N ILE A 230 7.46 5.58 -12.87
CA ILE A 230 6.85 5.13 -14.13
C ILE A 230 7.85 5.29 -15.28
N GLU A 231 8.45 6.47 -15.40
CA GLU A 231 9.44 6.74 -16.44
C GLU A 231 10.69 5.86 -16.31
N ALA A 232 11.18 5.64 -15.09
CA ALA A 232 12.31 4.75 -14.87
C ALA A 232 12.00 3.30 -15.31
N TRP A 233 10.80 2.81 -15.06
CA TRP A 233 10.35 1.50 -15.52
C TRP A 233 10.19 1.43 -17.04
N ARG A 234 9.57 2.45 -17.66
CA ARG A 234 9.42 2.56 -19.11
C ARG A 234 10.76 2.60 -19.82
N CYS A 235 11.74 3.38 -19.31
CA CYS A 235 13.11 3.41 -19.81
C CYS A 235 13.82 2.04 -19.73
N ARG A 236 13.32 1.10 -18.92
CA ARG A 236 13.82 -0.29 -18.82
C ARG A 236 12.97 -1.28 -19.63
N GLY A 237 12.08 -0.79 -20.49
CA GLY A 237 11.27 -1.61 -21.38
C GLY A 237 10.03 -2.23 -20.70
N ALA A 238 9.60 -1.70 -19.55
CA ALA A 238 8.34 -2.13 -18.96
C ALA A 238 7.16 -1.33 -19.54
N GLU A 239 6.05 -2.01 -19.76
CA GLU A 239 4.78 -1.37 -20.04
C GLU A 239 4.09 -1.03 -18.72
N VAL A 240 3.65 0.23 -18.57
CA VAL A 240 2.98 0.71 -17.37
C VAL A 240 1.70 1.41 -17.77
N SER A 241 0.57 0.82 -17.42
CA SER A 241 -0.75 1.43 -17.55
C SER A 241 -0.93 2.48 -16.44
N THR A 242 -1.51 3.61 -16.78
CA THR A 242 -1.66 4.71 -15.82
C THR A 242 -3.08 5.27 -15.87
N TYR A 243 -3.60 5.65 -14.70
CA TYR A 243 -4.83 6.41 -14.57
C TYR A 243 -4.63 7.49 -13.52
N GLU A 244 -5.12 8.70 -13.81
CA GLU A 244 -5.15 9.78 -12.83
C GLU A 244 -6.57 10.26 -12.63
N PHE A 245 -7.06 10.19 -11.38
CA PHE A 245 -8.32 10.82 -11.03
C PHE A 245 -8.18 12.34 -11.17
N PRO A 246 -9.11 13.02 -11.87
CA PRO A 246 -9.03 14.46 -12.05
C PRO A 246 -9.21 15.19 -10.71
N ALA A 247 -8.60 16.36 -10.57
CA ALA A 247 -8.71 17.17 -9.35
C ALA A 247 -10.17 17.53 -9.02
N SER A 248 -11.01 17.69 -10.06
CA SER A 248 -12.45 17.96 -9.91
C SER A 248 -13.23 16.81 -9.24
N ALA A 249 -12.67 15.62 -9.14
CA ALA A 249 -13.28 14.50 -8.42
C ALA A 249 -13.21 14.66 -6.90
N HIS A 250 -12.37 15.58 -6.40
CA HIS A 250 -12.17 15.87 -4.96
C HIS A 250 -12.00 14.62 -4.09
N LEU A 251 -11.36 13.59 -4.63
CA LEU A 251 -11.14 12.35 -3.88
C LEU A 251 -10.11 12.56 -2.77
N PRO A 252 -10.30 11.94 -1.59
CA PRO A 252 -9.31 11.93 -0.53
C PRO A 252 -8.10 11.10 -0.94
N HIS A 253 -7.03 11.15 -0.12
CA HIS A 253 -5.88 10.27 -0.30
C HIS A 253 -6.25 8.78 -0.18
N ASP A 254 -7.12 8.45 0.76
CA ASP A 254 -7.64 7.09 0.94
C ASP A 254 -8.80 6.83 -0.02
N LEU A 255 -8.48 6.22 -1.16
CA LEU A 255 -9.43 5.89 -2.23
C LEU A 255 -10.20 4.58 -1.99
N ILE A 256 -9.86 3.81 -0.93
CA ILE A 256 -10.24 2.41 -0.80
C ILE A 256 -11.16 2.16 0.38
N ASP A 257 -10.94 2.85 1.50
CA ASP A 257 -11.62 2.56 2.77
C ASP A 257 -13.05 3.13 2.80
N PRO A 258 -14.09 2.28 2.82
CA PRO A 258 -15.45 2.78 2.95
C PRO A 258 -15.74 3.42 4.32
N ALA A 259 -14.88 3.20 5.33
CA ALA A 259 -15.01 3.85 6.63
C ALA A 259 -14.39 5.26 6.69
N ASN A 260 -13.74 5.72 5.62
CA ASN A 260 -13.27 7.10 5.52
C ASN A 260 -14.47 8.04 5.31
N GLU A 261 -14.61 9.06 6.15
CA GLU A 261 -15.72 10.02 6.08
C GLU A 261 -15.80 10.78 4.75
N GLU A 262 -14.67 10.96 4.06
CA GLU A 262 -14.56 11.68 2.79
C GLU A 262 -14.55 10.73 1.56
N GLN A 263 -14.79 9.44 1.77
CA GLN A 263 -14.68 8.42 0.74
C GLN A 263 -15.68 8.61 -0.42
N ASN A 264 -15.27 8.18 -1.61
CA ASN A 264 -16.13 8.02 -2.77
C ASN A 264 -15.74 6.72 -3.50
N ILE A 265 -16.04 5.58 -2.88
CA ILE A 265 -15.70 4.27 -3.42
C ILE A 265 -16.48 3.94 -4.69
N GLU A 266 -17.66 4.55 -4.89
CA GLU A 266 -18.45 4.37 -6.11
C GLU A 266 -17.69 4.87 -7.35
N LEU A 267 -16.93 5.96 -7.20
CA LEU A 267 -16.06 6.47 -8.25
C LEU A 267 -14.72 5.73 -8.32
N ALA A 268 -14.12 5.40 -7.16
CA ALA A 268 -12.79 4.83 -7.10
C ALA A 268 -12.74 3.33 -7.45
N TYR A 269 -13.67 2.52 -6.93
CA TYR A 269 -13.66 1.07 -7.10
C TYR A 269 -13.72 0.60 -8.54
N PRO A 270 -14.54 1.15 -9.46
CA PRO A 270 -14.55 0.71 -10.85
C PRO A 270 -13.16 0.80 -11.52
N VAL A 271 -12.40 1.86 -11.22
CA VAL A 271 -11.04 2.05 -11.75
C VAL A 271 -10.06 1.07 -11.12
N VAL A 272 -10.09 0.94 -9.79
CA VAL A 272 -9.19 0.05 -9.03
C VAL A 272 -9.43 -1.42 -9.38
N ILE A 273 -10.70 -1.84 -9.48
CA ILE A 273 -11.06 -3.21 -9.86
C ILE A 273 -10.57 -3.50 -11.27
N ARG A 274 -10.80 -2.59 -12.23
CA ARG A 274 -10.33 -2.74 -13.61
C ARG A 274 -8.80 -2.86 -13.66
N ALA A 275 -8.08 -2.07 -12.86
CA ALA A 275 -6.63 -2.16 -12.76
C ALA A 275 -6.16 -3.53 -12.23
N ILE A 276 -6.84 -4.05 -11.21
CA ILE A 276 -6.52 -5.36 -10.61
C ILE A 276 -6.84 -6.49 -11.57
N ASP A 277 -7.97 -6.44 -12.27
CA ASP A 277 -8.40 -7.45 -13.25
C ASP A 277 -7.57 -7.45 -14.56
N GLY A 278 -6.79 -6.41 -14.80
CA GLY A 278 -5.99 -6.33 -16.02
C GLY A 278 -6.69 -5.64 -17.19
N GLY A 279 -7.76 -4.93 -16.92
CA GLY A 279 -8.45 -4.14 -17.94
C GLY A 279 -7.72 -2.85 -18.31
N ASP A 280 -8.08 -2.29 -19.47
CA ASP A 280 -7.54 -1.02 -19.93
C ASP A 280 -7.94 0.13 -18.99
N LEU A 281 -6.96 0.95 -18.60
CA LEU A 281 -7.13 2.10 -17.70
C LEU A 281 -7.36 3.42 -18.43
N GLN A 282 -7.86 3.39 -19.66
CA GLN A 282 -8.21 4.64 -20.33
C GLN A 282 -9.28 5.40 -19.54
N PRO A 283 -9.15 6.75 -19.42
CA PRO A 283 -10.22 7.55 -18.83
C PRO A 283 -11.49 7.31 -19.64
N GLY A 284 -12.58 6.96 -18.94
CA GLY A 284 -13.89 6.83 -19.58
C GLY A 284 -14.20 8.09 -20.34
N ARG A 285 -14.69 7.91 -21.59
CA ARG A 285 -15.14 9.00 -22.47
C ARG A 285 -16.30 9.75 -21.84
#